data_5c01ec33bb753618c8b06c5c1633af43
#
_entry.id   5c01ec33bb753618c8b06c5c1633af43
#
_cell.length_a   1.000
_cell.length_b   1.000
_cell.length_c   1.000
_cell.angle_alpha   90.00
_cell.angle_beta   90.00
_cell.angle_gamma   90.00
#
_symmetry.space_group_name_H-M   'P 1'
#
loop_
_entity.id
_entity.type
_entity.pdbx_description
1 polymer ?
#
loop_
_entity_poly.entity_id
_entity_poly.type
_entity_poly.pdbx_seq_one_letter_code
_entity_poly.pdbx_strand_id
1 'polypeptide(L)'
;MKILALETSAKAVSAAVSENGRILASGYQDTGLTHSRTLMPIVEHILKNTDLKLSDMDAIAVAVGPGSFTGIRIGVSAAKGLAFSVDKPAVGVSTLAAMARNAAFFDGLIVCAMDARRSQVYNANFSAENGVLTRLTPDRAVSLDELAEEIRNDPRPITLVG
;
A
#
# COMPACT_ATOMS: atom_id res chain seq x y z
N MET A 1 11.82 15.22 -3.94
CA MET A 1 10.76 14.54 -4.72
C MET A 1 9.50 14.51 -3.88
N LYS A 2 8.39 15.07 -4.41
CA LYS A 2 7.07 15.08 -3.78
C LYS A 2 6.17 14.02 -4.40
N ILE A 3 5.52 13.20 -3.59
CA ILE A 3 4.65 12.11 -4.04
C ILE A 3 3.30 12.22 -3.34
N LEU A 4 2.21 12.16 -4.12
CA LEU A 4 0.88 11.87 -3.61
C LEU A 4 0.65 10.37 -3.72
N ALA A 5 0.42 9.70 -2.58
CA ALA A 5 0.16 8.26 -2.52
C ALA A 5 -1.30 7.98 -2.18
N LEU A 6 -1.90 6.99 -2.85
CA LEU A 6 -3.29 6.59 -2.69
C LEU A 6 -3.38 5.11 -2.31
N GLU A 7 -4.21 4.78 -1.31
CA GLU A 7 -4.46 3.41 -0.87
C GLU A 7 -5.96 3.14 -0.78
N THR A 8 -6.41 2.15 -1.51
CA THR A 8 -7.82 1.76 -1.62
C THR A 8 -8.01 0.24 -1.70
N SER A 9 -6.95 -0.53 -1.44
CA SER A 9 -6.96 -1.99 -1.63
C SER A 9 -7.64 -2.77 -0.52
N ALA A 10 -7.89 -2.12 0.63
CA ALA A 10 -8.53 -2.72 1.80
C ALA A 10 -9.91 -2.09 2.07
N LYS A 11 -10.46 -2.32 3.28
CA LYS A 11 -11.72 -1.74 3.73
C LYS A 11 -11.60 -0.23 3.98
N ALA A 12 -10.48 0.19 4.50
CA ALA A 12 -10.16 1.60 4.71
C ALA A 12 -9.65 2.24 3.41
N VAL A 13 -9.76 3.56 3.34
CA VAL A 13 -9.17 4.40 2.30
C VAL A 13 -8.20 5.37 2.95
N SER A 14 -7.07 5.60 2.30
CA SER A 14 -6.13 6.62 2.74
C SER A 14 -5.41 7.30 1.58
N ALA A 15 -4.89 8.49 1.86
CA ALA A 15 -3.96 9.20 0.99
C ALA A 15 -2.90 9.90 1.83
N ALA A 16 -1.72 10.12 1.25
CA ALA A 16 -0.63 10.84 1.91
C ALA A 16 0.17 11.64 0.89
N VAL A 17 0.68 12.79 1.32
CA VAL A 17 1.70 13.55 0.60
C VAL A 17 3.02 13.41 1.33
N SER A 18 4.05 13.05 0.59
CA SER A 18 5.41 12.96 1.11
C SER A 18 6.38 13.81 0.32
N GLU A 19 7.43 14.28 0.96
CA GLU A 19 8.57 14.97 0.34
C GLU A 19 9.88 14.36 0.83
N ASN A 20 10.69 13.87 -0.09
CA ASN A 20 12.00 13.27 0.20
C ASN A 20 11.95 12.20 1.30
N GLY A 21 10.92 11.35 1.30
CA GLY A 21 10.71 10.28 2.27
C GLY A 21 10.04 10.70 3.58
N ARG A 22 9.81 12.00 3.80
CA ARG A 22 9.07 12.51 4.96
C ARG A 22 7.59 12.68 4.59
N ILE A 23 6.68 12.16 5.41
CA ILE A 23 5.24 12.42 5.28
C ILE A 23 4.94 13.84 5.75
N LEU A 24 4.36 14.65 4.87
CA LEU A 24 3.91 16.01 5.17
C LEU A 24 2.49 16.02 5.74
N ALA A 25 1.60 15.23 5.14
CA ALA A 25 0.23 15.04 5.62
C ALA A 25 -0.30 13.70 5.17
N SER A 26 -1.22 13.14 5.94
CA SER A 26 -1.96 11.93 5.59
C SER A 26 -3.40 12.01 6.08
N GLY A 27 -4.29 11.33 5.37
CA GLY A 27 -5.68 11.17 5.75
C GLY A 27 -6.09 9.70 5.65
N TYR A 28 -6.89 9.25 6.60
CA TYR A 28 -7.38 7.88 6.71
C TYR A 28 -8.86 7.88 7.06
N GLN A 29 -9.64 7.00 6.44
CA GLN A 29 -11.05 6.78 6.76
C GLN A 29 -11.42 5.30 6.69
N ASP A 30 -12.11 4.79 7.71
CA ASP A 30 -12.79 3.48 7.75
C ASP A 30 -14.22 3.67 8.26
N THR A 31 -15.05 4.31 7.43
CA THR A 31 -16.42 4.69 7.78
C THR A 31 -17.49 3.79 7.16
N GLY A 32 -17.06 2.77 6.39
CA GLY A 32 -17.97 1.92 5.62
C GLY A 32 -18.56 2.59 4.38
N LEU A 33 -18.20 3.84 4.09
CA LEU A 33 -18.59 4.52 2.85
C LEU A 33 -17.72 4.02 1.68
N THR A 34 -18.24 4.18 0.45
CA THR A 34 -17.50 3.77 -0.75
C THR A 34 -16.25 4.61 -0.98
N HIS A 35 -15.17 3.99 -1.42
CA HIS A 35 -13.91 4.68 -1.70
C HIS A 35 -14.04 5.81 -2.73
N SER A 36 -14.94 5.65 -3.72
CA SER A 36 -15.24 6.69 -4.70
C SER A 36 -15.80 7.98 -4.08
N ARG A 37 -16.45 7.87 -2.92
CA ARG A 37 -17.01 9.02 -2.19
C ARG A 37 -15.98 9.68 -1.27
N THR A 38 -15.01 8.92 -0.77
CA THR A 38 -14.15 9.35 0.34
C THR A 38 -12.74 9.72 -0.10
N LEU A 39 -12.20 9.10 -1.16
CA LEU A 39 -10.81 9.29 -1.58
C LEU A 39 -10.51 10.74 -1.98
N MET A 40 -11.29 11.32 -2.88
CA MET A 40 -11.01 12.67 -3.38
C MET A 40 -11.11 13.75 -2.31
N PRO A 41 -12.12 13.76 -1.40
CA PRO A 41 -12.13 14.66 -0.26
C PRO A 41 -10.91 14.56 0.65
N ILE A 42 -10.34 13.37 0.86
CA ILE A 42 -9.08 13.20 1.60
C ILE A 42 -7.93 13.88 0.86
N VAL A 43 -7.80 13.63 -0.46
CA VAL A 43 -6.75 14.24 -1.29
C VAL A 43 -6.83 15.76 -1.24
N GLU A 44 -8.02 16.33 -1.44
CA GLU A 44 -8.23 17.78 -1.39
C GLU A 44 -7.85 18.37 -0.01
N HIS A 45 -8.25 17.68 1.06
CA HIS A 45 -7.96 18.12 2.42
C HIS A 45 -6.45 18.13 2.72
N ILE A 46 -5.72 17.07 2.37
CA ILE A 46 -4.28 16.99 2.64
C ILE A 46 -3.49 17.99 1.79
N LEU A 47 -3.86 18.21 0.52
CA LEU A 47 -3.23 19.22 -0.34
C LEU A 47 -3.46 20.63 0.22
N LYS A 48 -4.69 20.94 0.64
CA LYS A 48 -5.02 22.23 1.26
C LYS A 48 -4.24 22.49 2.55
N ASN A 49 -4.12 21.47 3.40
CA ASN A 49 -3.43 21.63 4.70
C ASN A 49 -1.90 21.70 4.58
N THR A 50 -1.36 21.38 3.43
CA THR A 50 0.08 21.47 3.13
C THR A 50 0.42 22.67 2.25
N ASP A 51 -0.57 23.49 1.88
CA ASP A 51 -0.44 24.58 0.89
C ASP A 51 0.18 24.11 -0.45
N LEU A 52 -0.05 22.84 -0.81
CA LEU A 52 0.46 22.24 -2.04
C LEU A 52 -0.67 22.09 -3.07
N LYS A 53 -0.29 22.20 -4.33
CA LYS A 53 -1.14 21.90 -5.49
C LYS A 53 -0.79 20.53 -6.04
N LEU A 54 -1.72 19.91 -6.76
CA LEU A 54 -1.46 18.64 -7.45
C LEU A 54 -0.30 18.76 -8.45
N SER A 55 -0.16 19.91 -9.11
CA SER A 55 0.94 20.20 -10.03
C SER A 55 2.34 20.22 -9.39
N ASP A 56 2.41 20.36 -8.06
CA ASP A 56 3.68 20.36 -7.33
C ASP A 56 4.20 18.93 -7.07
N MET A 57 3.39 17.93 -7.37
CA MET A 57 3.78 16.53 -7.23
C MET A 57 4.70 16.10 -8.37
N ASP A 58 5.70 15.30 -8.04
CA ASP A 58 6.60 14.68 -9.04
C ASP A 58 6.03 13.36 -9.57
N ALA A 59 5.20 12.68 -8.76
CA ALA A 59 4.52 11.44 -9.13
C ALA A 59 3.25 11.22 -8.31
N ILE A 60 2.33 10.42 -8.85
CA ILE A 60 1.16 9.91 -8.16
C ILE A 60 1.35 8.39 -7.96
N ALA A 61 1.53 7.95 -6.73
CA ALA A 61 1.64 6.53 -6.39
C ALA A 61 0.28 5.96 -5.99
N VAL A 62 0.05 4.68 -6.30
CA VAL A 62 -1.19 4.00 -5.94
C VAL A 62 -0.93 2.52 -5.66
N ALA A 63 -1.58 1.96 -4.63
CA ALA A 63 -1.60 0.53 -4.41
C ALA A 63 -2.37 -0.16 -5.54
N VAL A 64 -1.71 -1.10 -6.23
CA VAL A 64 -2.28 -1.83 -7.38
C VAL A 64 -2.73 -3.25 -7.00
N GLY A 65 -2.69 -3.57 -5.73
CA GLY A 65 -3.06 -4.88 -5.20
C GLY A 65 -1.85 -5.71 -4.72
N PRO A 66 -2.18 -6.89 -4.23
CA PRO A 66 -3.51 -7.53 -4.14
C PRO A 66 -4.45 -6.86 -3.13
N GLY A 67 -5.76 -7.15 -3.23
CA GLY A 67 -6.77 -6.62 -2.32
C GLY A 67 -8.17 -6.51 -2.94
N SER A 68 -9.00 -5.61 -2.45
CA SER A 68 -10.36 -5.36 -2.92
C SER A 68 -10.39 -5.02 -4.41
N PHE A 69 -11.03 -5.86 -5.21
CA PHE A 69 -11.15 -5.67 -6.66
C PHE A 69 -11.76 -4.32 -7.05
N THR A 70 -12.82 -3.91 -6.38
CA THR A 70 -13.48 -2.61 -6.61
C THR A 70 -12.62 -1.46 -6.09
N GLY A 71 -12.06 -1.61 -4.90
CA GLY A 71 -11.22 -0.59 -4.28
C GLY A 71 -10.00 -0.26 -5.14
N ILE A 72 -9.25 -1.27 -5.57
CA ILE A 72 -8.06 -1.10 -6.42
C ILE A 72 -8.42 -0.34 -7.72
N ARG A 73 -9.55 -0.69 -8.37
CA ARG A 73 -9.98 0.00 -9.59
C ARG A 73 -10.29 1.48 -9.36
N ILE A 74 -10.93 1.81 -8.24
CA ILE A 74 -11.20 3.20 -7.86
C ILE A 74 -9.89 3.96 -7.67
N GLY A 75 -8.96 3.41 -6.90
CA GLY A 75 -7.66 4.05 -6.65
C GLY A 75 -6.84 4.24 -7.93
N VAL A 76 -6.71 3.19 -8.74
CA VAL A 76 -5.95 3.24 -10.01
C VAL A 76 -6.58 4.24 -10.99
N SER A 77 -7.91 4.27 -11.11
CA SER A 77 -8.60 5.24 -11.97
C SER A 77 -8.37 6.67 -11.48
N ALA A 78 -8.48 6.91 -10.18
CA ALA A 78 -8.21 8.21 -9.58
C ALA A 78 -6.75 8.64 -9.81
N ALA A 79 -5.78 7.75 -9.53
CA ALA A 79 -4.36 8.03 -9.73
C ALA A 79 -4.03 8.39 -11.19
N LYS A 80 -4.57 7.63 -12.14
CA LYS A 80 -4.40 7.92 -13.58
C LYS A 80 -5.01 9.27 -13.97
N GLY A 81 -6.21 9.57 -13.51
CA GLY A 81 -6.88 10.85 -13.79
C GLY A 81 -6.10 12.04 -13.22
N LEU A 82 -5.66 11.94 -11.96
CA LEU A 82 -4.84 12.96 -11.31
C LEU A 82 -3.50 13.15 -12.04
N ALA A 83 -2.78 12.08 -12.31
CA ALA A 83 -1.49 12.10 -13.01
C ALA A 83 -1.61 12.72 -14.41
N PHE A 84 -2.63 12.31 -15.17
CA PHE A 84 -2.91 12.85 -16.51
C PHE A 84 -3.21 14.35 -16.48
N SER A 85 -3.97 14.82 -15.49
CA SER A 85 -4.39 16.24 -15.40
C SER A 85 -3.23 17.22 -15.20
N VAL A 86 -2.08 16.73 -14.68
CA VAL A 86 -0.88 17.54 -14.37
C VAL A 86 0.38 17.08 -15.12
N ASP A 87 0.23 16.17 -16.05
CA ASP A 87 1.32 15.59 -16.86
C ASP A 87 2.45 15.00 -15.98
N LYS A 88 2.05 14.16 -15.01
CA LYS A 88 2.99 13.49 -14.10
C LYS A 88 2.85 11.97 -14.20
N PRO A 89 3.90 11.20 -13.87
CA PRO A 89 3.82 9.74 -13.88
C PRO A 89 2.89 9.20 -12.78
N ALA A 90 2.13 8.14 -13.13
CA ALA A 90 1.44 7.29 -12.18
C ALA A 90 2.29 6.04 -11.91
N VAL A 91 2.50 5.70 -10.63
CA VAL A 91 3.36 4.60 -10.20
C VAL A 91 2.54 3.60 -9.39
N GLY A 92 2.52 2.33 -9.85
CA GLY A 92 1.88 1.24 -9.11
C GLY A 92 2.80 0.66 -8.04
N VAL A 93 2.25 0.42 -6.84
CA VAL A 93 2.96 -0.19 -5.72
C VAL A 93 2.19 -1.43 -5.25
N SER A 94 2.89 -2.55 -5.03
CA SER A 94 2.26 -3.74 -4.42
C SER A 94 1.76 -3.40 -3.02
N THR A 95 0.50 -3.76 -2.72
CA THR A 95 -0.08 -3.60 -1.38
C THR A 95 0.77 -4.32 -0.33
N LEU A 96 1.20 -5.55 -0.62
CA LEU A 96 1.99 -6.34 0.31
C LEU A 96 3.40 -5.76 0.51
N ALA A 97 3.99 -5.15 -0.53
CA ALA A 97 5.26 -4.43 -0.38
C ALA A 97 5.12 -3.18 0.50
N ALA A 98 4.02 -2.43 0.35
CA ALA A 98 3.73 -1.29 1.21
C ALA A 98 3.51 -1.72 2.67
N MET A 99 2.80 -2.84 2.90
CA MET A 99 2.62 -3.42 4.23
C MET A 99 3.94 -3.85 4.87
N ALA A 100 4.80 -4.56 4.12
CA ALA A 100 6.11 -5.00 4.59
C ALA A 100 6.98 -3.83 5.03
N ARG A 101 6.87 -2.68 4.35
CA ARG A 101 7.65 -1.48 4.68
C ARG A 101 7.38 -0.97 6.10
N ASN A 102 6.16 -1.14 6.61
CA ASN A 102 5.82 -0.76 7.99
C ASN A 102 6.50 -1.63 9.04
N ALA A 103 6.96 -2.83 8.67
CA ALA A 103 7.64 -3.76 9.57
C ALA A 103 9.16 -3.86 9.30
N ALA A 104 9.71 -3.04 8.41
CA ALA A 104 11.11 -3.12 7.96
C ALA A 104 12.14 -2.89 9.08
N PHE A 105 11.73 -2.39 10.24
CA PHE A 105 12.59 -2.20 11.41
C PHE A 105 12.73 -3.47 12.29
N PHE A 106 11.92 -4.52 12.03
CA PHE A 106 12.11 -5.85 12.64
C PHE A 106 12.98 -6.70 11.72
N ASP A 107 14.20 -6.98 12.14
CA ASP A 107 15.06 -7.88 11.38
C ASP A 107 14.50 -9.30 11.35
N GLY A 108 14.60 -9.96 10.20
CA GLY A 108 14.12 -11.32 10.02
C GLY A 108 13.23 -11.54 8.81
N LEU A 109 12.31 -12.49 8.90
CA LEU A 109 11.31 -12.80 7.89
C LEU A 109 10.04 -11.99 8.13
N ILE A 110 9.69 -11.12 7.19
CA ILE A 110 8.42 -10.38 7.19
C ILE A 110 7.44 -11.14 6.29
N VAL A 111 6.38 -11.66 6.86
CA VAL A 111 5.33 -12.40 6.17
C VAL A 111 4.09 -11.52 6.08
N CYS A 112 3.83 -10.97 4.91
CA CYS A 112 2.61 -10.20 4.66
C CYS A 112 1.49 -11.15 4.24
N ALA A 113 0.31 -11.03 4.89
CA ALA A 113 -0.85 -11.85 4.58
C ALA A 113 -2.13 -11.02 4.68
N MET A 114 -2.94 -11.03 3.63
CA MET A 114 -4.27 -10.41 3.59
C MET A 114 -5.30 -11.47 3.23
N ASP A 115 -6.50 -11.39 3.81
CA ASP A 115 -7.59 -12.31 3.48
C ASP A 115 -7.93 -12.27 1.98
N ALA A 116 -7.75 -13.41 1.30
CA ALA A 116 -8.12 -13.63 -0.09
C ALA A 116 -9.45 -14.39 -0.21
N ARG A 117 -10.15 -14.65 0.93
CA ARG A 117 -11.33 -15.50 1.07
C ARG A 117 -11.02 -17.00 0.81
N ARG A 118 -12.01 -17.86 1.06
CA ARG A 118 -11.94 -19.32 0.81
C ARG A 118 -10.72 -19.99 1.44
N SER A 119 -10.38 -19.63 2.68
CA SER A 119 -9.22 -20.15 3.41
C SER A 119 -7.88 -19.90 2.71
N GLN A 120 -7.81 -18.86 1.90
CA GLN A 120 -6.59 -18.40 1.25
C GLN A 120 -6.20 -17.01 1.71
N VAL A 121 -4.93 -16.70 1.60
CA VAL A 121 -4.38 -15.36 1.83
C VAL A 121 -3.62 -14.87 0.61
N TYR A 122 -3.72 -13.59 0.33
CA TYR A 122 -2.73 -12.92 -0.50
C TYR A 122 -1.46 -12.78 0.32
N ASN A 123 -0.36 -13.32 -0.18
CA ASN A 123 0.91 -13.38 0.53
C ASN A 123 2.06 -12.87 -0.31
N ALA A 124 3.01 -12.23 0.35
CA ALA A 124 4.38 -12.06 -0.10
C ALA A 124 5.31 -12.04 1.12
N ASN A 125 6.45 -12.69 0.99
CA ASN A 125 7.48 -12.77 2.00
C ASN A 125 8.64 -11.84 1.66
N PHE A 126 9.20 -11.24 2.70
CA PHE A 126 10.36 -10.33 2.59
C PHE A 126 11.37 -10.68 3.66
N SER A 127 12.65 -10.43 3.38
CA SER A 127 13.68 -10.36 4.40
C SER A 127 13.90 -8.91 4.78
N ALA A 128 13.97 -8.63 6.08
CA ALA A 128 14.37 -7.32 6.59
C ALA A 128 15.72 -7.45 7.33
N GLU A 129 16.65 -6.58 7.01
CA GLU A 129 17.95 -6.49 7.64
C GLU A 129 18.38 -5.03 7.71
N ASN A 130 18.60 -4.52 8.93
CA ASN A 130 18.98 -3.12 9.16
C ASN A 130 18.04 -2.10 8.45
N GLY A 131 16.73 -2.37 8.43
CA GLY A 131 15.73 -1.52 7.78
C GLY A 131 15.67 -1.64 6.26
N VAL A 132 16.48 -2.50 5.66
CA VAL A 132 16.46 -2.82 4.22
C VAL A 132 15.56 -4.02 3.99
N LEU A 133 14.57 -3.86 3.12
CA LEU A 133 13.66 -4.94 2.70
C LEU A 133 14.13 -5.55 1.38
N THR A 134 14.22 -6.87 1.36
CA THR A 134 14.42 -7.67 0.15
C THR A 134 13.21 -8.57 -0.07
N ARG A 135 12.55 -8.47 -1.21
CA ARG A 135 11.43 -9.35 -1.56
C ARG A 135 11.92 -10.77 -1.83
N LEU A 136 11.30 -11.75 -1.20
CA LEU A 136 11.62 -13.18 -1.36
C LEU A 136 10.64 -13.91 -2.28
N THR A 137 9.33 -13.56 -2.22
CA THR A 137 8.31 -14.18 -3.07
C THR A 137 7.50 -13.12 -3.83
N PRO A 138 6.98 -13.44 -5.04
CA PRO A 138 6.02 -12.58 -5.72
C PRO A 138 4.72 -12.47 -4.90
N ASP A 139 3.86 -11.50 -5.27
CA ASP A 139 2.49 -11.46 -4.77
C ASP A 139 1.75 -12.69 -5.29
N ARG A 140 1.15 -13.48 -4.39
CA ARG A 140 0.50 -14.76 -4.69
C ARG A 140 -0.72 -14.98 -3.79
N ALA A 141 -1.58 -15.91 -4.18
CA ALA A 141 -2.62 -16.46 -3.32
C ALA A 141 -2.22 -17.89 -2.92
N VAL A 142 -2.21 -18.15 -1.62
CA VAL A 142 -1.83 -19.47 -1.06
C VAL A 142 -2.81 -19.84 0.06
N SER A 143 -2.94 -21.15 0.35
CA SER A 143 -3.70 -21.59 1.53
C SER A 143 -2.95 -21.24 2.82
N LEU A 144 -3.70 -21.14 3.90
CA LEU A 144 -3.08 -20.93 5.22
C LEU A 144 -2.15 -22.08 5.62
N ASP A 145 -2.51 -23.31 5.23
CA ASP A 145 -1.71 -24.50 5.55
C ASP A 145 -0.38 -24.49 4.79
N GLU A 146 -0.40 -24.19 3.49
CA GLU A 146 0.80 -24.05 2.67
C GLU A 146 1.73 -22.94 3.21
N LEU A 147 1.17 -21.78 3.55
CA LEU A 147 1.96 -20.69 4.11
C LEU A 147 2.56 -21.08 5.46
N ALA A 148 1.76 -21.71 6.34
CA ALA A 148 2.23 -22.15 7.66
C ALA A 148 3.36 -23.18 7.54
N GLU A 149 3.27 -24.09 6.57
CA GLU A 149 4.31 -25.09 6.34
C GLU A 149 5.60 -24.49 5.79
N GLU A 150 5.48 -23.53 4.86
CA GLU A 150 6.61 -22.82 4.27
C GLU A 150 7.43 -22.04 5.31
N ILE A 151 6.75 -21.35 6.25
CA ILE A 151 7.44 -20.51 7.24
C ILE A 151 7.85 -21.24 8.51
N ARG A 152 7.28 -22.42 8.79
CA ARG A 152 7.49 -23.18 10.04
C ARG A 152 8.96 -23.47 10.35
N ASN A 153 9.74 -23.74 9.34
CA ASN A 153 11.15 -24.13 9.47
C ASN A 153 12.12 -22.98 9.15
N ASP A 154 11.64 -21.78 8.99
CA ASP A 154 12.52 -20.63 8.76
C ASP A 154 13.26 -20.30 10.07
N PRO A 155 14.60 -20.25 10.07
CA PRO A 155 15.39 -20.03 11.28
C PRO A 155 15.36 -18.58 11.76
N ARG A 156 14.84 -17.66 10.95
CA ARG A 156 14.79 -16.22 11.26
C ARG A 156 13.63 -15.90 12.19
N PRO A 157 13.72 -14.82 13.00
CA PRO A 157 12.55 -14.26 13.64
C PRO A 157 11.47 -13.93 12.61
N ILE A 158 10.21 -14.29 12.87
CA ILE A 158 9.09 -14.10 11.95
C ILE A 158 8.21 -12.97 12.47
N THR A 159 7.96 -11.97 11.61
CA THR A 159 6.97 -10.91 11.84
C THR A 159 5.82 -11.07 10.85
N LEU A 160 4.61 -11.28 11.35
CA LEU A 160 3.39 -11.36 10.57
C LEU A 160 2.78 -9.96 10.46
N VAL A 161 2.38 -9.59 9.22
CA VAL A 161 1.74 -8.30 8.91
C VAL A 161 0.48 -8.56 8.08
N GLY A 162 -0.70 -8.07 8.59
CA GLY A 162 -1.99 -8.27 7.94
C GLY A 162 -3.06 -7.31 8.38
#